data_f6e1f1a10be323c14c85cb20bc721df0
#
_entry.id   f6e1f1a10be323c14c85cb20bc721df0
#
_cell.length_a   1.000
_cell.length_b   1.000
_cell.length_c   1.000
_cell.angle_alpha   90.00
_cell.angle_beta   90.00
_cell.angle_gamma   90.00
#
_symmetry.space_group_name_H-M   'P 1'
#
loop_
_entity.id
_entity.type
_entity.pdbx_description
1 polymer ?
#
loop_
_entity_poly.entity_id
_entity_poly.type
_entity_poly.pdbx_seq_one_letter_code
_entity_poly.pdbx_strand_id
1 'polypeptide(L)'
;MAMMDKRLIGTVKESKKYIAGNVITQWISLIANIAMMTAITVLLSAVFTDNISENLILVTAVTAGLAVIIRAVCSMVSSKMSYLSSKEVKRVLREKIYRKLLKLGASYNEQIKTSEVVQVAVEGVDQLETYFGAYLPQFFYAMLAPLTLFIYTCFINVASAIVLLVCVPMIPVAIALVQTWAKKLLSRYWNQYTALGDTFLENLQGLTTLKIYKSDAYKNDVMNEEAEKFRKITMKVLTMQLNSVTIMDVIAYGGAALGVIMAVTQYIGGAVSLQGAMLIILLSADFFIPMRQLGSFFHIAMNGMAASEKIFRLLELPENDNSGCECPKGDIVCENLSFSYNSEREILHGINFEFPKDSFTALVGESGCGKSTIASILTGKNKSYGGRIKIGNEDFREISEKSLMEHITYISNKSYLFKGTVRDNLLTGKPTAVDKELWTVLERVRLSDFIKSENGLDTVIAEKGGNLSGGQCQRLALARALLHDSEIYIFDEATSNIDIDSENDIMKEIKTLAKEKTVILISHRLANVTDADRIYVIDGGNITESGTHNALLSKNGDYARLWNAQQSLENYGKDGAAV
;
A
#
# COMPACT_ATOMS: atom_id res chain seq x y z
N MET A 1 -16.16 -11.06 -20.11
CA MET A 1 -15.29 -10.57 -19.04
C MET A 1 -16.10 -10.57 -17.74
N ALA A 2 -15.68 -11.29 -16.71
CA ALA A 2 -16.50 -11.45 -15.51
C ALA A 2 -16.57 -10.10 -14.77
N MET A 3 -17.76 -9.54 -14.62
CA MET A 3 -18.03 -8.34 -13.80
C MET A 3 -17.77 -8.58 -12.29
N MET A 4 -17.32 -9.77 -11.92
CA MET A 4 -17.01 -10.19 -10.55
C MET A 4 -15.65 -10.88 -10.51
N ASP A 5 -14.76 -10.42 -9.63
CA ASP A 5 -13.51 -11.12 -9.33
C ASP A 5 -13.78 -12.20 -8.27
N LYS A 6 -13.75 -13.47 -8.70
CA LYS A 6 -13.98 -14.62 -7.81
C LYS A 6 -12.91 -14.75 -6.72
N ARG A 7 -11.66 -14.33 -7.01
CA ARG A 7 -10.54 -14.35 -6.05
C ARG A 7 -10.84 -13.39 -4.89
N LEU A 8 -11.32 -12.19 -5.24
CA LEU A 8 -11.66 -11.14 -4.28
C LEU A 8 -12.79 -11.58 -3.34
N ILE A 9 -13.88 -12.13 -3.90
CA ILE A 9 -15.02 -12.64 -3.12
C ILE A 9 -14.62 -13.85 -2.26
N GLY A 10 -13.67 -14.67 -2.74
CA GLY A 10 -13.10 -15.79 -1.98
C GLY A 10 -12.24 -15.34 -0.81
N THR A 11 -11.54 -14.20 -0.97
CA THR A 11 -10.63 -13.65 0.02
C THR A 11 -11.35 -13.07 1.24
N VAL A 12 -12.55 -12.48 1.06
CA VAL A 12 -13.33 -11.83 2.12
C VAL A 12 -14.63 -12.58 2.35
N LYS A 13 -14.53 -13.79 2.89
CA LYS A 13 -15.69 -14.70 3.08
C LYS A 13 -16.80 -14.12 3.95
N GLU A 14 -16.43 -13.38 5.00
CA GLU A 14 -17.40 -12.81 5.94
C GLU A 14 -18.26 -11.69 5.35
N SER A 15 -17.75 -10.98 4.35
CA SER A 15 -18.51 -9.93 3.65
C SER A 15 -19.75 -10.48 2.92
N LYS A 16 -19.74 -11.78 2.53
CA LYS A 16 -20.85 -12.42 1.82
C LYS A 16 -22.17 -12.36 2.59
N LYS A 17 -22.13 -12.55 3.90
CA LYS A 17 -23.33 -12.47 4.77
C LYS A 17 -23.96 -11.07 4.78
N TYR A 18 -23.13 -10.04 4.75
CA TYR A 18 -23.59 -8.65 4.71
C TYR A 18 -24.14 -8.28 3.32
N ILE A 19 -23.50 -8.75 2.25
CA ILE A 19 -24.00 -8.58 0.88
C ILE A 19 -25.36 -9.27 0.74
N ALA A 20 -25.49 -10.52 1.16
CA ALA A 20 -26.75 -11.26 1.13
C ALA A 20 -27.83 -10.56 1.96
N GLY A 21 -27.51 -10.11 3.17
CA GLY A 21 -28.42 -9.34 4.03
C GLY A 21 -28.89 -8.05 3.36
N ASN A 22 -28.01 -7.33 2.68
CA ASN A 22 -28.33 -6.13 1.92
C ASN A 22 -29.30 -6.44 0.76
N VAL A 23 -29.04 -7.49 -0.04
CA VAL A 23 -29.93 -7.92 -1.16
C VAL A 23 -31.30 -8.33 -0.65
N ILE A 24 -31.38 -9.10 0.44
CA ILE A 24 -32.64 -9.53 1.04
C ILE A 24 -33.45 -8.33 1.52
N THR A 25 -32.82 -7.35 2.20
CA THR A 25 -33.55 -6.17 2.67
C THR A 25 -34.04 -5.28 1.54
N GLN A 26 -33.27 -5.14 0.46
CA GLN A 26 -33.72 -4.45 -0.75
C GLN A 26 -34.91 -5.18 -1.40
N TRP A 27 -34.86 -6.51 -1.45
CA TRP A 27 -35.94 -7.34 -2.01
C TRP A 27 -37.23 -7.24 -1.18
N ILE A 28 -37.13 -7.27 0.17
CA ILE A 28 -38.29 -7.04 1.06
C ILE A 28 -38.89 -5.64 0.82
N SER A 29 -38.05 -4.64 0.64
CA SER A 29 -38.46 -3.27 0.30
C SER A 29 -39.24 -3.22 -1.03
N LEU A 30 -38.79 -3.99 -2.04
CA LEU A 30 -39.48 -4.11 -3.33
C LEU A 30 -40.86 -4.76 -3.17
N ILE A 31 -40.98 -5.85 -2.40
CA ILE A 31 -42.27 -6.51 -2.13
C ILE A 31 -43.22 -5.55 -1.43
N ALA A 32 -42.76 -4.80 -0.43
CA ALA A 32 -43.56 -3.78 0.23
C ALA A 32 -44.00 -2.68 -0.74
N ASN A 33 -43.15 -2.27 -1.69
CA ASN A 33 -43.51 -1.33 -2.74
C ASN A 33 -44.60 -1.88 -3.67
N ILE A 34 -44.50 -3.13 -4.10
CA ILE A 34 -45.50 -3.81 -4.92
C ILE A 34 -46.86 -3.82 -4.17
N ALA A 35 -46.87 -4.21 -2.89
CA ALA A 35 -48.10 -4.22 -2.09
C ALA A 35 -48.72 -2.82 -1.96
N MET A 36 -47.92 -1.79 -1.73
CA MET A 36 -48.34 -0.40 -1.67
C MET A 36 -48.99 0.05 -3.00
N MET A 37 -48.28 -0.19 -4.13
CA MET A 37 -48.78 0.19 -5.46
C MET A 37 -50.08 -0.53 -5.81
N THR A 38 -50.21 -1.81 -5.42
CA THR A 38 -51.42 -2.60 -5.60
C THR A 38 -52.59 -1.99 -4.79
N ALA A 39 -52.39 -1.67 -3.53
CA ALA A 39 -53.45 -1.05 -2.70
C ALA A 39 -53.89 0.31 -3.27
N ILE A 40 -52.94 1.13 -3.71
CA ILE A 40 -53.23 2.43 -4.35
C ILE A 40 -54.02 2.27 -5.64
N THR A 41 -53.67 1.31 -6.48
CA THR A 41 -54.38 1.08 -7.78
C THR A 41 -55.76 0.50 -7.57
N VAL A 42 -55.99 -0.33 -6.54
CA VAL A 42 -57.31 -0.79 -6.16
C VAL A 42 -58.20 0.38 -5.74
N LEU A 43 -57.70 1.29 -4.89
CA LEU A 43 -58.41 2.49 -4.48
C LEU A 43 -58.73 3.39 -5.66
N LEU A 44 -57.74 3.67 -6.51
CA LEU A 44 -57.92 4.50 -7.72
C LEU A 44 -58.98 3.90 -8.66
N SER A 45 -58.93 2.60 -8.88
CA SER A 45 -59.94 1.89 -9.70
C SER A 45 -61.35 2.02 -9.10
N ALA A 46 -61.48 1.90 -7.78
CA ALA A 46 -62.76 2.06 -7.06
C ALA A 46 -63.30 3.52 -7.16
N VAL A 47 -62.42 4.51 -7.16
CA VAL A 47 -62.79 5.92 -7.39
C VAL A 47 -63.38 6.13 -8.79
N PHE A 48 -62.76 5.52 -9.82
CA PHE A 48 -63.23 5.63 -11.20
C PHE A 48 -64.52 4.84 -11.51
N THR A 49 -64.84 3.84 -10.67
CA THR A 49 -66.06 3.02 -10.81
C THR A 49 -67.17 3.41 -9.83
N ASP A 50 -67.03 4.56 -9.11
CA ASP A 50 -67.94 5.02 -8.06
C ASP A 50 -68.25 3.98 -6.97
N ASN A 51 -67.35 3.10 -6.66
CA ASN A 51 -67.52 1.97 -5.73
C ASN A 51 -66.61 2.10 -4.50
N ILE A 52 -66.59 3.31 -3.89
CA ILE A 52 -65.76 3.66 -2.74
C ILE A 52 -66.41 3.17 -1.46
N SER A 53 -65.67 2.40 -0.65
CA SER A 53 -66.07 2.09 0.73
C SER A 53 -65.05 2.68 1.73
N GLU A 54 -65.53 3.13 2.90
CA GLU A 54 -64.70 3.63 3.98
C GLU A 54 -63.62 2.60 4.39
N ASN A 55 -63.97 1.34 4.44
CA ASN A 55 -63.06 0.22 4.70
C ASN A 55 -61.94 0.14 3.68
N LEU A 56 -62.17 0.40 2.39
CA LEU A 56 -61.18 0.36 1.35
C LEU A 56 -60.15 1.50 1.55
N ILE A 57 -60.61 2.68 1.86
CA ILE A 57 -59.75 3.82 2.17
C ILE A 57 -58.85 3.50 3.38
N LEU A 58 -59.43 2.97 4.46
CA LEU A 58 -58.69 2.60 5.66
C LEU A 58 -57.66 1.53 5.39
N VAL A 59 -58.01 0.44 4.67
CA VAL A 59 -57.07 -0.63 4.31
C VAL A 59 -55.94 -0.11 3.44
N THR A 60 -56.23 0.76 2.46
CA THR A 60 -55.19 1.36 1.61
C THR A 60 -54.26 2.27 2.41
N ALA A 61 -54.81 3.10 3.33
CA ALA A 61 -53.99 3.97 4.15
C ALA A 61 -53.07 3.16 5.11
N VAL A 62 -53.60 2.10 5.72
CA VAL A 62 -52.84 1.22 6.62
C VAL A 62 -51.74 0.47 5.84
N THR A 63 -52.07 -0.12 4.65
CA THR A 63 -51.07 -0.83 3.83
C THR A 63 -49.99 0.11 3.30
N ALA A 64 -50.35 1.30 2.85
CA ALA A 64 -49.37 2.29 2.41
C ALA A 64 -48.48 2.77 3.58
N GLY A 65 -49.07 3.07 4.74
CA GLY A 65 -48.32 3.46 5.92
C GLY A 65 -47.35 2.37 6.40
N LEU A 66 -47.81 1.11 6.44
CA LEU A 66 -46.97 -0.01 6.83
C LEU A 66 -45.84 -0.25 5.80
N ALA A 67 -46.13 -0.15 4.50
CA ALA A 67 -45.14 -0.29 3.46
C ALA A 67 -44.05 0.79 3.53
N VAL A 68 -44.40 2.04 3.82
CA VAL A 68 -43.45 3.14 4.03
C VAL A 68 -42.53 2.85 5.21
N ILE A 69 -43.10 2.39 6.33
CA ILE A 69 -42.31 2.03 7.54
C ILE A 69 -41.36 0.88 7.23
N ILE A 70 -41.83 -0.21 6.58
CA ILE A 70 -41.01 -1.34 6.20
C ILE A 70 -39.85 -0.87 5.30
N ARG A 71 -40.14 -0.05 4.28
CA ARG A 71 -39.11 0.48 3.37
C ARG A 71 -38.08 1.34 4.08
N ALA A 72 -38.51 2.18 5.05
CA ALA A 72 -37.61 2.99 5.85
C ALA A 72 -36.67 2.12 6.70
N VAL A 73 -37.21 1.11 7.38
CA VAL A 73 -36.43 0.16 8.17
C VAL A 73 -35.47 -0.64 7.26
N CYS A 74 -35.94 -1.14 6.13
CA CYS A 74 -35.11 -1.86 5.16
C CYS A 74 -33.96 -0.98 4.62
N SER A 75 -34.21 0.29 4.35
CA SER A 75 -33.17 1.25 3.92
C SER A 75 -32.10 1.44 4.99
N MET A 76 -32.48 1.59 6.25
CA MET A 76 -31.53 1.70 7.37
C MET A 76 -30.70 0.42 7.54
N VAL A 77 -31.34 -0.75 7.47
CA VAL A 77 -30.65 -2.04 7.60
C VAL A 77 -29.72 -2.27 6.40
N SER A 78 -30.17 -1.97 5.17
CA SER A 78 -29.35 -2.07 3.95
C SER A 78 -28.10 -1.20 4.05
N SER A 79 -28.24 0.06 4.48
CA SER A 79 -27.12 0.98 4.71
C SER A 79 -26.13 0.44 5.75
N LYS A 80 -26.64 -0.12 6.86
CA LYS A 80 -25.82 -0.75 7.90
C LYS A 80 -25.06 -1.99 7.35
N MET A 81 -25.73 -2.83 6.56
CA MET A 81 -25.09 -4.00 5.93
C MET A 81 -24.01 -3.58 4.93
N SER A 82 -24.26 -2.53 4.14
CA SER A 82 -23.28 -1.93 3.23
C SER A 82 -22.02 -1.49 4.00
N TYR A 83 -22.21 -0.73 5.08
CA TYR A 83 -21.11 -0.27 5.94
C TYR A 83 -20.31 -1.44 6.55
N LEU A 84 -20.98 -2.46 7.08
CA LEU A 84 -20.32 -3.62 7.68
C LEU A 84 -19.54 -4.43 6.64
N SER A 85 -20.08 -4.58 5.42
CA SER A 85 -19.37 -5.21 4.30
C SER A 85 -18.09 -4.47 3.96
N SER A 86 -18.16 -3.16 3.81
CA SER A 86 -17.02 -2.27 3.51
C SER A 86 -15.95 -2.31 4.60
N LYS A 87 -16.36 -2.20 5.87
CA LYS A 87 -15.47 -2.25 7.04
C LYS A 87 -14.66 -3.56 7.07
N GLU A 88 -15.34 -4.68 6.84
CA GLU A 88 -14.72 -6.00 6.90
C GLU A 88 -13.71 -6.19 5.76
N VAL A 89 -14.03 -5.73 4.56
CA VAL A 89 -13.10 -5.76 3.41
C VAL A 89 -11.83 -4.97 3.69
N LYS A 90 -11.96 -3.74 4.20
CA LYS A 90 -10.82 -2.89 4.57
C LYS A 90 -9.93 -3.58 5.60
N ARG A 91 -10.54 -4.11 6.65
CA ARG A 91 -9.82 -4.79 7.74
C ARG A 91 -9.00 -5.97 7.21
N VAL A 92 -9.66 -6.88 6.50
CA VAL A 92 -9.04 -8.13 6.02
C VAL A 92 -7.94 -7.86 4.99
N LEU A 93 -8.17 -6.95 4.04
CA LEU A 93 -7.19 -6.68 2.99
C LEU A 93 -5.97 -5.94 3.53
N ARG A 94 -6.16 -4.92 4.39
CA ARG A 94 -5.03 -4.21 5.01
C ARG A 94 -4.20 -5.14 5.89
N GLU A 95 -4.83 -6.02 6.66
CA GLU A 95 -4.14 -7.03 7.45
C GLU A 95 -3.34 -7.99 6.56
N LYS A 96 -3.93 -8.48 5.46
CA LYS A 96 -3.23 -9.36 4.52
C LYS A 96 -2.06 -8.68 3.83
N ILE A 97 -2.21 -7.44 3.39
CA ILE A 97 -1.13 -6.65 2.79
C ILE A 97 0.00 -6.47 3.81
N TYR A 98 -0.32 -6.06 5.04
CA TYR A 98 0.69 -5.87 6.08
C TYR A 98 1.43 -7.16 6.43
N ARG A 99 0.70 -8.27 6.63
CA ARG A 99 1.30 -9.60 6.87
C ARG A 99 2.17 -10.06 5.70
N LYS A 100 1.74 -9.77 4.46
CA LYS A 100 2.53 -10.08 3.26
C LYS A 100 3.84 -9.32 3.23
N LEU A 101 3.83 -8.03 3.55
CA LEU A 101 5.05 -7.21 3.63
C LEU A 101 6.03 -7.74 4.69
N LEU A 102 5.52 -8.13 5.86
CA LEU A 102 6.35 -8.75 6.90
C LEU A 102 7.00 -10.05 6.43
N LYS A 103 6.29 -10.86 5.61
CA LYS A 103 6.82 -12.10 5.05
C LYS A 103 7.80 -11.88 3.89
N LEU A 104 7.66 -10.79 3.14
CA LEU A 104 8.63 -10.42 2.11
C LEU A 104 9.97 -9.95 2.71
N GLY A 105 9.96 -9.53 3.99
CA GLY A 105 11.16 -9.18 4.73
C GLY A 105 11.88 -7.93 4.20
N ALA A 106 13.18 -7.84 4.48
CA ALA A 106 14.01 -6.68 4.15
C ALA A 106 14.22 -6.47 2.65
N SER A 107 14.09 -7.52 1.83
CA SER A 107 14.28 -7.50 0.39
C SER A 107 13.03 -7.12 -0.43
N TYR A 108 11.92 -6.72 0.22
CA TYR A 108 10.68 -6.39 -0.51
C TYR A 108 10.88 -5.31 -1.60
N ASN A 109 11.83 -4.40 -1.40
CA ASN A 109 12.13 -3.32 -2.36
C ASN A 109 12.69 -3.81 -3.70
N GLU A 110 13.26 -5.03 -3.77
CA GLU A 110 13.69 -5.65 -5.03
C GLU A 110 12.47 -6.05 -5.90
N GLN A 111 11.33 -6.33 -5.26
CA GLN A 111 10.14 -6.85 -5.94
C GLN A 111 9.09 -5.77 -6.20
N ILE A 112 8.94 -4.78 -5.30
CA ILE A 112 7.92 -3.74 -5.39
C ILE A 112 8.37 -2.44 -4.72
N LYS A 113 8.06 -1.30 -5.34
CA LYS A 113 8.38 0.02 -4.78
C LYS A 113 7.51 0.34 -3.58
N THR A 114 8.09 0.96 -2.54
CA THR A 114 7.36 1.39 -1.33
C THR A 114 6.17 2.31 -1.64
N SER A 115 6.32 3.22 -2.62
CA SER A 115 5.23 4.11 -3.06
C SER A 115 4.04 3.33 -3.61
N GLU A 116 4.29 2.29 -4.40
CA GLU A 116 3.23 1.41 -4.93
C GLU A 116 2.52 0.64 -3.81
N VAL A 117 3.27 0.15 -2.82
CA VAL A 117 2.70 -0.54 -1.65
C VAL A 117 1.76 0.39 -0.87
N VAL A 118 2.20 1.62 -0.58
CA VAL A 118 1.37 2.61 0.13
C VAL A 118 0.11 2.95 -0.67
N GLN A 119 0.25 3.18 -1.98
CA GLN A 119 -0.88 3.46 -2.86
C GLN A 119 -1.90 2.31 -2.86
N VAL A 120 -1.42 1.07 -2.96
CA VAL A 120 -2.27 -0.13 -2.96
C VAL A 120 -2.97 -0.30 -1.60
N ALA A 121 -2.26 -0.12 -0.49
CA ALA A 121 -2.80 -0.32 0.87
C ALA A 121 -3.82 0.76 1.29
N VAL A 122 -3.68 1.98 0.79
CA VAL A 122 -4.57 3.10 1.11
C VAL A 122 -5.64 3.23 0.03
N GLU A 123 -5.26 3.70 -1.15
CA GLU A 123 -6.17 4.05 -2.24
C GLU A 123 -6.81 2.81 -2.87
N GLY A 124 -6.02 1.77 -3.12
CA GLY A 124 -6.50 0.52 -3.70
C GLY A 124 -7.56 -0.17 -2.84
N VAL A 125 -7.34 -0.22 -1.54
CA VAL A 125 -8.31 -0.81 -0.59
C VAL A 125 -9.57 0.05 -0.47
N ASP A 126 -9.46 1.39 -0.53
CA ASP A 126 -10.61 2.30 -0.48
C ASP A 126 -11.52 2.18 -1.73
N GLN A 127 -10.94 1.92 -2.91
CA GLN A 127 -11.74 1.62 -4.11
C GLN A 127 -12.60 0.35 -3.94
N LEU A 128 -12.11 -0.63 -3.19
CA LEU A 128 -12.84 -1.86 -2.91
C LEU A 128 -13.96 -1.70 -1.87
N GLU A 129 -13.92 -0.67 -1.04
CA GLU A 129 -15.03 -0.32 -0.12
C GLU A 129 -16.33 -0.16 -0.91
N THR A 130 -16.32 0.70 -1.93
CA THR A 130 -17.52 0.98 -2.73
C THR A 130 -17.90 -0.23 -3.59
N TYR A 131 -16.92 -0.99 -4.08
CA TYR A 131 -17.19 -2.23 -4.81
C TYR A 131 -17.98 -3.25 -3.98
N PHE A 132 -17.60 -3.50 -2.73
CA PHE A 132 -18.28 -4.46 -1.85
C PHE A 132 -19.52 -3.88 -1.17
N GLY A 133 -19.51 -2.60 -0.82
CA GLY A 133 -20.60 -1.95 -0.10
C GLY A 133 -21.78 -1.55 -0.99
N ALA A 134 -21.52 -1.16 -2.24
CA ALA A 134 -22.56 -0.66 -3.14
C ALA A 134 -22.74 -1.52 -4.39
N TYR A 135 -21.65 -1.80 -5.14
CA TYR A 135 -21.77 -2.45 -6.45
C TYR A 135 -22.23 -3.91 -6.35
N LEU A 136 -21.60 -4.73 -5.52
CA LEU A 136 -21.96 -6.16 -5.43
C LEU A 136 -23.39 -6.39 -4.94
N PRO A 137 -23.90 -5.75 -3.88
CA PRO A 137 -25.30 -5.87 -3.48
C PRO A 137 -26.24 -5.44 -4.62
N GLN A 138 -25.94 -4.30 -5.27
CA GLN A 138 -26.75 -3.79 -6.37
C GLN A 138 -26.75 -4.73 -7.57
N PHE A 139 -25.62 -5.40 -7.85
CA PHE A 139 -25.54 -6.38 -8.95
C PHE A 139 -26.53 -7.54 -8.75
N PHE A 140 -26.56 -8.13 -7.56
CA PHE A 140 -27.49 -9.22 -7.27
C PHE A 140 -28.95 -8.74 -7.22
N TYR A 141 -29.18 -7.57 -6.62
CA TYR A 141 -30.52 -6.99 -6.56
C TYR A 141 -31.05 -6.63 -7.95
N ALA A 142 -30.22 -6.08 -8.83
CA ALA A 142 -30.60 -5.72 -10.21
C ALA A 142 -30.97 -6.93 -11.08
N MET A 143 -30.52 -8.13 -10.72
CA MET A 143 -30.96 -9.37 -11.35
C MET A 143 -32.28 -9.88 -10.75
N LEU A 144 -32.43 -9.79 -9.43
CA LEU A 144 -33.58 -10.32 -8.70
C LEU A 144 -34.85 -9.47 -8.88
N ALA A 145 -34.72 -8.15 -8.87
CA ALA A 145 -35.86 -7.24 -8.87
C ALA A 145 -36.69 -7.32 -10.16
N PRO A 146 -36.15 -7.23 -11.40
CA PRO A 146 -36.92 -7.36 -12.62
C PRO A 146 -37.59 -8.73 -12.75
N LEU A 147 -36.95 -9.79 -12.26
CA LEU A 147 -37.52 -11.15 -12.28
C LEU A 147 -38.73 -11.26 -11.35
N THR A 148 -38.65 -10.67 -10.17
CA THR A 148 -39.78 -10.62 -9.21
C THR A 148 -40.95 -9.83 -9.79
N LEU A 149 -40.68 -8.67 -10.39
CA LEU A 149 -41.68 -7.84 -11.03
C LEU A 149 -42.30 -8.55 -12.25
N PHE A 150 -41.50 -9.24 -13.06
CA PHE A 150 -41.98 -10.04 -14.17
C PHE A 150 -42.95 -11.10 -13.72
N ILE A 151 -42.60 -11.93 -12.73
CA ILE A 151 -43.49 -12.96 -12.18
C ILE A 151 -44.80 -12.33 -11.73
N TYR A 152 -44.74 -11.22 -10.98
CA TYR A 152 -45.93 -10.54 -10.50
C TYR A 152 -46.79 -9.97 -11.61
N THR A 153 -46.21 -9.29 -12.60
CA THR A 153 -46.95 -8.68 -13.71
C THR A 153 -47.48 -9.71 -14.69
N CYS A 154 -46.91 -10.93 -14.80
CA CYS A 154 -47.47 -12.05 -15.59
C CYS A 154 -48.85 -12.47 -15.12
N PHE A 155 -49.15 -12.38 -13.82
CA PHE A 155 -50.50 -12.66 -13.31
C PHE A 155 -51.53 -11.61 -13.74
N ILE A 156 -51.09 -10.43 -14.22
CA ILE A 156 -51.97 -9.35 -14.69
C ILE A 156 -52.07 -9.38 -16.21
N ASN A 157 -50.91 -9.31 -16.90
CA ASN A 157 -50.84 -9.39 -18.37
C ASN A 157 -49.47 -9.86 -18.83
N VAL A 158 -49.44 -11.03 -19.48
CA VAL A 158 -48.19 -11.65 -19.93
C VAL A 158 -47.51 -10.86 -21.06
N ALA A 159 -48.28 -10.24 -21.96
CA ALA A 159 -47.73 -9.48 -23.09
C ALA A 159 -46.94 -8.24 -22.59
N SER A 160 -47.53 -7.47 -21.65
CA SER A 160 -46.87 -6.32 -21.04
C SER A 160 -45.64 -6.75 -20.22
N ALA A 161 -45.72 -7.85 -19.48
CA ALA A 161 -44.60 -8.36 -18.68
C ALA A 161 -43.41 -8.76 -19.56
N ILE A 162 -43.63 -9.44 -20.71
CA ILE A 162 -42.56 -9.82 -21.64
C ILE A 162 -41.87 -8.58 -22.24
N VAL A 163 -42.65 -7.58 -22.68
CA VAL A 163 -42.09 -6.35 -23.23
C VAL A 163 -41.16 -5.66 -22.23
N LEU A 164 -41.62 -5.52 -20.99
CA LEU A 164 -40.80 -4.92 -19.93
C LEU A 164 -39.52 -5.72 -19.68
N LEU A 165 -39.65 -7.06 -19.52
CA LEU A 165 -38.49 -7.92 -19.24
C LEU A 165 -37.45 -7.92 -20.37
N VAL A 166 -37.87 -7.94 -21.65
CA VAL A 166 -36.97 -7.93 -22.81
C VAL A 166 -36.19 -6.64 -22.94
N CYS A 167 -36.75 -5.52 -22.50
CA CYS A 167 -36.05 -4.23 -22.50
C CYS A 167 -34.97 -4.10 -21.41
N VAL A 168 -35.08 -4.81 -20.29
CA VAL A 168 -34.12 -4.71 -19.15
C VAL A 168 -32.68 -5.08 -19.57
N PRO A 169 -32.41 -6.19 -20.28
CA PRO A 169 -31.05 -6.57 -20.71
C PRO A 169 -30.39 -5.58 -21.67
N MET A 170 -31.15 -4.68 -22.31
CA MET A 170 -30.57 -3.67 -23.18
C MET A 170 -29.62 -2.71 -22.44
N ILE A 171 -29.86 -2.47 -21.14
CA ILE A 171 -28.98 -1.63 -20.31
C ILE A 171 -27.59 -2.26 -20.15
N PRO A 172 -27.39 -3.48 -19.66
CA PRO A 172 -26.07 -4.10 -19.58
C PRO A 172 -25.41 -4.30 -20.94
N VAL A 173 -26.17 -4.52 -22.03
CA VAL A 173 -25.62 -4.56 -23.39
C VAL A 173 -25.03 -3.22 -23.78
N ALA A 174 -25.75 -2.10 -23.55
CA ALA A 174 -25.27 -0.76 -23.82
C ALA A 174 -23.99 -0.44 -23.00
N ILE A 175 -23.94 -0.84 -21.73
CA ILE A 175 -22.74 -0.71 -20.87
C ILE A 175 -21.58 -1.48 -21.49
N ALA A 176 -21.77 -2.72 -21.93
CA ALA A 176 -20.73 -3.56 -22.52
C ALA A 176 -20.14 -2.95 -23.81
N LEU A 177 -20.95 -2.32 -24.62
CA LEU A 177 -20.50 -1.65 -25.85
C LEU A 177 -19.57 -0.44 -25.56
N VAL A 178 -19.85 0.30 -24.49
CA VAL A 178 -19.03 1.46 -24.09
C VAL A 178 -17.74 1.04 -23.36
N GLN A 179 -17.72 -0.17 -22.78
CA GLN A 179 -16.67 -0.63 -21.87
C GLN A 179 -15.26 -0.60 -22.48
N THR A 180 -15.09 -1.04 -23.72
CA THR A 180 -13.76 -1.14 -24.35
C THR A 180 -13.13 0.24 -24.56
N TRP A 181 -13.92 1.20 -24.98
CA TRP A 181 -13.49 2.58 -25.16
C TRP A 181 -13.21 3.26 -23.80
N ALA A 182 -14.11 3.06 -22.84
CA ALA A 182 -13.96 3.55 -21.48
C ALA A 182 -12.67 3.09 -20.80
N LYS A 183 -12.30 1.80 -20.94
CA LYS A 183 -11.08 1.24 -20.37
C LYS A 183 -9.81 1.94 -20.89
N LYS A 184 -9.73 2.20 -22.21
CA LYS A 184 -8.59 2.88 -22.82
C LYS A 184 -8.46 4.35 -22.36
N LEU A 185 -9.59 5.04 -22.24
CA LEU A 185 -9.61 6.43 -21.78
C LEU A 185 -9.25 6.54 -20.31
N LEU A 186 -9.75 5.63 -19.47
CA LEU A 186 -9.47 5.58 -18.04
C LEU A 186 -8.00 5.26 -17.75
N SER A 187 -7.38 4.36 -18.52
CA SER A 187 -5.93 4.09 -18.42
C SER A 187 -5.10 5.35 -18.69
N ARG A 188 -5.46 6.14 -19.70
CA ARG A 188 -4.79 7.43 -19.98
C ARG A 188 -4.99 8.46 -18.86
N TYR A 189 -6.18 8.49 -18.29
CA TYR A 189 -6.49 9.35 -17.15
C TYR A 189 -5.60 9.04 -15.95
N TRP A 190 -5.49 7.74 -15.59
CA TRP A 190 -4.66 7.32 -14.45
C TRP A 190 -3.17 7.60 -14.67
N ASN A 191 -2.66 7.40 -15.89
CA ASN A 191 -1.27 7.72 -16.21
C ASN A 191 -0.99 9.22 -16.05
N GLN A 192 -1.89 10.08 -16.53
CA GLN A 192 -1.73 11.54 -16.40
C GLN A 192 -1.90 12.02 -14.96
N TYR A 193 -2.80 11.39 -14.19
CA TYR A 193 -2.98 11.67 -12.77
C TYR A 193 -1.71 11.35 -11.97
N THR A 194 -1.10 10.19 -12.22
CA THR A 194 0.16 9.79 -11.57
C THR A 194 1.29 10.75 -11.95
N ALA A 195 1.45 11.09 -13.23
CA ALA A 195 2.48 12.02 -13.68
C ALA A 195 2.35 13.41 -13.03
N LEU A 196 1.13 13.93 -12.93
CA LEU A 196 0.85 15.20 -12.25
C LEU A 196 1.20 15.12 -10.75
N GLY A 197 0.83 14.02 -10.10
CA GLY A 197 1.14 13.78 -8.68
C GLY A 197 2.64 13.68 -8.41
N ASP A 198 3.38 12.98 -9.26
CA ASP A 198 4.83 12.84 -9.18
C ASP A 198 5.52 14.21 -9.33
N THR A 199 5.12 15.02 -10.33
CA THR A 199 5.64 16.38 -10.55
C THR A 199 5.33 17.29 -9.37
N PHE A 200 4.13 17.20 -8.79
CA PHE A 200 3.76 17.97 -7.60
C PHE A 200 4.62 17.61 -6.39
N LEU A 201 4.79 16.31 -6.15
CA LEU A 201 5.61 15.82 -5.03
C LEU A 201 7.08 16.22 -5.18
N GLU A 202 7.64 16.10 -6.40
CA GLU A 202 9.00 16.56 -6.71
C GLU A 202 9.17 18.06 -6.41
N ASN A 203 8.23 18.88 -6.88
CA ASN A 203 8.27 20.32 -6.63
C ASN A 203 8.16 20.66 -5.13
N LEU A 204 7.33 19.92 -4.38
CA LEU A 204 7.17 20.12 -2.95
C LEU A 204 8.45 19.72 -2.17
N GLN A 205 9.06 18.60 -2.52
CA GLN A 205 10.31 18.14 -1.92
C GLN A 205 11.48 19.09 -2.26
N GLY A 206 11.50 19.61 -3.48
CA GLY A 206 12.50 20.57 -3.95
C GLY A 206 12.18 22.05 -3.67
N LEU A 207 11.14 22.37 -2.88
CA LEU A 207 10.65 23.74 -2.72
C LEU A 207 11.74 24.73 -2.26
N THR A 208 12.57 24.33 -1.30
CA THR A 208 13.71 25.14 -0.82
C THR A 208 14.67 25.44 -1.97
N THR A 209 15.01 24.45 -2.77
CA THR A 209 15.89 24.61 -3.95
C THR A 209 15.26 25.56 -4.97
N LEU A 210 13.96 25.43 -5.27
CA LEU A 210 13.25 26.33 -6.18
C LEU A 210 13.29 27.77 -5.71
N LYS A 211 13.14 28.00 -4.39
CA LYS A 211 13.21 29.35 -3.81
C LYS A 211 14.60 29.93 -3.84
N ILE A 212 15.65 29.14 -3.53
CA ILE A 212 17.05 29.58 -3.60
C ILE A 212 17.42 30.01 -5.03
N TYR A 213 17.04 29.22 -6.04
CA TYR A 213 17.35 29.52 -7.45
C TYR A 213 16.32 30.45 -8.12
N LYS A 214 15.29 30.92 -7.42
CA LYS A 214 14.19 31.74 -7.96
C LYS A 214 13.54 31.11 -9.21
N SER A 215 13.45 29.77 -9.21
CA SER A 215 12.90 28.99 -10.34
C SER A 215 11.44 28.59 -10.15
N ASP A 216 10.79 29.13 -9.13
CA ASP A 216 9.39 28.85 -8.78
C ASP A 216 8.41 29.22 -9.89
N ALA A 217 8.61 30.36 -10.59
CA ALA A 217 7.79 30.75 -11.72
C ALA A 217 7.88 29.74 -12.87
N TYR A 218 9.10 29.33 -13.25
CA TYR A 218 9.31 28.32 -14.30
C TYR A 218 8.64 26.98 -13.97
N LYS A 219 8.83 26.49 -12.76
CA LYS A 219 8.21 25.21 -12.32
C LYS A 219 6.70 25.32 -12.18
N ASN A 220 6.17 26.50 -11.84
CA ASN A 220 4.73 26.77 -11.85
C ASN A 220 4.14 26.67 -13.27
N ASP A 221 4.82 27.19 -14.28
CA ASP A 221 4.37 27.10 -15.67
C ASP A 221 4.36 25.66 -16.17
N VAL A 222 5.40 24.87 -15.87
CA VAL A 222 5.45 23.42 -16.15
C VAL A 222 4.29 22.69 -15.45
N MET A 223 4.04 23.03 -14.18
CA MET A 223 2.94 22.43 -13.41
C MET A 223 1.56 22.78 -13.99
N ASN A 224 1.38 24.03 -14.44
CA ASN A 224 0.15 24.46 -15.08
C ASN A 224 -0.08 23.74 -16.42
N GLU A 225 0.98 23.49 -17.20
CA GLU A 225 0.88 22.71 -18.45
C GLU A 225 0.43 21.26 -18.17
N GLU A 226 1.03 20.60 -17.19
CA GLU A 226 0.63 19.24 -16.79
C GLU A 226 -0.80 19.21 -16.22
N ALA A 227 -1.18 20.20 -15.41
CA ALA A 227 -2.53 20.36 -14.90
C ALA A 227 -3.56 20.55 -16.04
N GLU A 228 -3.22 21.32 -17.09
CA GLU A 228 -4.08 21.51 -18.25
C GLU A 228 -4.22 20.22 -19.09
N LYS A 229 -3.16 19.42 -19.24
CA LYS A 229 -3.23 18.09 -19.85
C LYS A 229 -4.17 17.17 -19.05
N PHE A 230 -4.02 17.18 -17.73
CA PHE A 230 -4.89 16.42 -16.82
C PHE A 230 -6.35 16.89 -16.89
N ARG A 231 -6.60 18.20 -16.88
CA ARG A 231 -7.94 18.77 -17.02
C ARG A 231 -8.62 18.30 -18.31
N LYS A 232 -7.90 18.35 -19.45
CA LYS A 232 -8.45 17.92 -20.76
C LYS A 232 -8.84 16.44 -20.77
N ILE A 233 -8.03 15.56 -20.16
CA ILE A 233 -8.37 14.14 -20.12
C ILE A 233 -9.50 13.87 -19.13
N THR A 234 -9.54 14.57 -17.99
CA THR A 234 -10.62 14.50 -16.99
C THR A 234 -11.96 14.89 -17.62
N MET A 235 -12.00 15.97 -18.41
CA MET A 235 -13.22 16.38 -19.11
C MET A 235 -13.68 15.33 -20.13
N LYS A 236 -12.76 14.66 -20.83
CA LYS A 236 -13.13 13.54 -21.73
C LYS A 236 -13.71 12.35 -20.98
N VAL A 237 -13.15 12.01 -19.81
CA VAL A 237 -13.68 10.94 -18.95
C VAL A 237 -15.07 11.33 -18.44
N LEU A 238 -15.25 12.56 -17.96
CA LEU A 238 -16.54 13.04 -17.49
C LEU A 238 -17.61 13.02 -18.59
N THR A 239 -17.28 13.51 -19.79
CA THR A 239 -18.18 13.46 -20.95
C THR A 239 -18.57 12.02 -21.31
N MET A 240 -17.61 11.09 -21.27
CA MET A 240 -17.89 9.68 -21.48
C MET A 240 -18.85 9.11 -20.43
N GLN A 241 -18.64 9.44 -19.14
CA GLN A 241 -19.50 8.99 -18.05
C GLN A 241 -20.92 9.54 -18.19
N LEU A 242 -21.07 10.84 -18.45
CA LEU A 242 -22.37 11.48 -18.62
C LEU A 242 -23.12 10.90 -19.84
N ASN A 243 -22.44 10.73 -20.98
CA ASN A 243 -23.06 10.11 -22.16
C ASN A 243 -23.49 8.66 -21.88
N SER A 244 -22.71 7.91 -21.13
CA SER A 244 -23.05 6.54 -20.72
C SER A 244 -24.31 6.53 -19.86
N VAL A 245 -24.44 7.43 -18.89
CA VAL A 245 -25.63 7.58 -18.05
C VAL A 245 -26.83 7.99 -18.89
N THR A 246 -26.66 8.96 -19.81
CA THR A 246 -27.75 9.40 -20.71
C THR A 246 -28.27 8.25 -21.59
N ILE A 247 -27.39 7.42 -22.15
CA ILE A 247 -27.81 6.24 -22.94
C ILE A 247 -28.63 5.27 -22.07
N MET A 248 -28.16 5.01 -20.83
CA MET A 248 -28.90 4.15 -19.90
C MET A 248 -30.26 4.72 -19.52
N ASP A 249 -30.35 6.04 -19.33
CA ASP A 249 -31.61 6.73 -19.02
C ASP A 249 -32.59 6.65 -20.20
N VAL A 250 -32.12 6.85 -21.42
CA VAL A 250 -32.95 6.70 -22.63
C VAL A 250 -33.51 5.29 -22.75
N ILE A 251 -32.70 4.26 -22.49
CA ILE A 251 -33.16 2.87 -22.51
C ILE A 251 -34.14 2.60 -21.36
N ALA A 252 -33.86 3.06 -20.15
CA ALA A 252 -34.71 2.83 -18.99
C ALA A 252 -36.09 3.50 -19.14
N TYR A 253 -36.10 4.80 -19.46
CA TYR A 253 -37.36 5.53 -19.66
C TYR A 253 -38.07 5.12 -20.94
N GLY A 254 -37.35 4.83 -22.01
CA GLY A 254 -37.91 4.27 -23.24
C GLY A 254 -38.57 2.91 -23.04
N GLY A 255 -37.93 2.01 -22.32
CA GLY A 255 -38.47 0.72 -21.93
C GLY A 255 -39.73 0.85 -21.03
N ALA A 256 -39.69 1.76 -20.05
CA ALA A 256 -40.88 2.04 -19.25
C ALA A 256 -42.02 2.62 -20.08
N ALA A 257 -41.73 3.55 -20.99
CA ALA A 257 -42.72 4.09 -21.92
C ALA A 257 -43.36 3.00 -22.82
N LEU A 258 -42.58 2.07 -23.31
CA LEU A 258 -43.11 0.90 -24.07
C LEU A 258 -44.02 0.04 -23.20
N GLY A 259 -43.67 -0.17 -21.93
CA GLY A 259 -44.53 -0.86 -20.96
C GLY A 259 -45.85 -0.12 -20.73
N VAL A 260 -45.81 1.21 -20.59
CA VAL A 260 -47.04 2.05 -20.49
C VAL A 260 -47.91 1.95 -21.74
N ILE A 261 -47.32 2.12 -22.93
CA ILE A 261 -48.05 2.00 -24.21
C ILE A 261 -48.71 0.63 -24.29
N MET A 262 -48.00 -0.44 -23.95
CA MET A 262 -48.51 -1.80 -23.98
C MET A 262 -49.67 -2.01 -22.99
N ALA A 263 -49.55 -1.50 -21.77
CA ALA A 263 -50.59 -1.56 -20.75
C ALA A 263 -51.87 -0.84 -21.21
N VAL A 264 -51.74 0.35 -21.80
CA VAL A 264 -52.88 1.13 -22.32
C VAL A 264 -53.51 0.45 -23.52
N THR A 265 -52.73 -0.07 -24.48
CA THR A 265 -53.29 -0.81 -25.64
C THR A 265 -54.02 -2.09 -25.24
N GLN A 266 -53.50 -2.82 -24.26
CA GLN A 266 -54.15 -4.03 -23.71
C GLN A 266 -55.43 -3.69 -22.92
N TYR A 267 -55.48 -2.55 -22.26
CA TYR A 267 -56.67 -2.04 -21.58
C TYR A 267 -57.77 -1.67 -22.61
N ILE A 268 -57.42 -0.90 -23.66
CA ILE A 268 -58.37 -0.53 -24.75
C ILE A 268 -58.90 -1.79 -25.47
N GLY A 269 -58.05 -2.81 -25.64
CA GLY A 269 -58.43 -4.09 -26.21
C GLY A 269 -59.26 -4.99 -25.28
N GLY A 270 -59.53 -4.57 -24.04
CA GLY A 270 -60.32 -5.34 -23.06
C GLY A 270 -59.59 -6.52 -22.42
N ALA A 271 -58.29 -6.67 -22.68
CA ALA A 271 -57.48 -7.78 -22.16
C ALA A 271 -56.98 -7.60 -20.74
N VAL A 272 -57.02 -6.35 -20.22
CA VAL A 272 -56.57 -5.97 -18.89
C VAL A 272 -57.58 -5.04 -18.23
N SER A 273 -57.84 -5.21 -16.93
CA SER A 273 -58.67 -4.32 -16.15
C SER A 273 -58.04 -2.94 -15.94
N LEU A 274 -58.84 -1.90 -15.64
CA LEU A 274 -58.35 -0.57 -15.34
C LEU A 274 -57.29 -0.61 -14.21
N GLN A 275 -57.59 -1.34 -13.14
CA GLN A 275 -56.68 -1.56 -12.00
C GLN A 275 -55.33 -2.16 -12.48
N GLY A 276 -55.39 -3.22 -13.32
CA GLY A 276 -54.20 -3.89 -13.84
C GLY A 276 -53.35 -2.98 -14.74
N ALA A 277 -53.99 -2.19 -15.60
CA ALA A 277 -53.30 -1.22 -16.44
C ALA A 277 -52.60 -0.14 -15.60
N MET A 278 -53.27 0.46 -14.62
CA MET A 278 -52.68 1.43 -13.70
C MET A 278 -51.52 0.83 -12.93
N LEU A 279 -51.62 -0.41 -12.48
CA LEU A 279 -50.54 -1.07 -11.73
C LEU A 279 -49.32 -1.33 -12.61
N ILE A 280 -49.48 -1.78 -13.85
CA ILE A 280 -48.34 -1.94 -14.79
C ILE A 280 -47.68 -0.59 -15.07
N ILE A 281 -48.45 0.50 -15.24
CA ILE A 281 -47.94 1.84 -15.45
C ILE A 281 -47.08 2.27 -14.26
N LEU A 282 -47.54 2.12 -13.03
CA LEU A 282 -46.81 2.52 -11.83
C LEU A 282 -45.56 1.67 -11.59
N LEU A 283 -45.61 0.36 -11.88
CA LEU A 283 -44.49 -0.54 -11.69
C LEU A 283 -43.50 -0.55 -12.87
N SER A 284 -43.86 0.01 -14.04
CA SER A 284 -43.00 -0.02 -15.24
C SER A 284 -41.63 0.59 -14.98
N ALA A 285 -41.52 1.67 -14.22
CA ALA A 285 -40.25 2.28 -13.88
C ALA A 285 -39.39 1.39 -12.95
N ASP A 286 -40.02 0.66 -12.05
CA ASP A 286 -39.33 -0.19 -11.08
C ASP A 286 -38.59 -1.37 -11.73
N PHE A 287 -38.95 -1.78 -12.96
CA PHE A 287 -38.20 -2.76 -13.74
C PHE A 287 -36.80 -2.29 -14.11
N PHE A 288 -36.64 -1.01 -14.37
CA PHE A 288 -35.42 -0.43 -14.92
C PHE A 288 -34.52 0.25 -13.88
N ILE A 289 -35.10 0.79 -12.80
CA ILE A 289 -34.37 1.51 -11.75
C ILE A 289 -33.20 0.69 -11.17
N PRO A 290 -33.34 -0.59 -10.80
CA PRO A 290 -32.22 -1.37 -10.27
C PRO A 290 -31.06 -1.54 -11.26
N MET A 291 -31.37 -1.78 -12.54
CA MET A 291 -30.37 -1.92 -13.61
C MET A 291 -29.69 -0.59 -13.93
N ARG A 292 -30.44 0.50 -13.95
CA ARG A 292 -29.93 1.85 -14.14
C ARG A 292 -28.94 2.22 -13.02
N GLN A 293 -29.30 1.91 -11.76
CA GLN A 293 -28.41 2.12 -10.61
C GLN A 293 -27.16 1.25 -10.70
N LEU A 294 -27.27 0.01 -11.14
CA LEU A 294 -26.11 -0.84 -11.40
C LEU A 294 -25.19 -0.23 -12.46
N GLY A 295 -25.76 0.37 -13.50
CA GLY A 295 -25.01 1.08 -14.54
C GLY A 295 -24.23 2.28 -13.99
N SER A 296 -24.80 3.05 -13.08
CA SER A 296 -24.07 4.17 -12.45
C SER A 296 -22.90 3.69 -11.58
N PHE A 297 -23.00 2.51 -10.98
CA PHE A 297 -21.89 1.90 -10.21
C PHE A 297 -20.84 1.20 -11.08
N PHE A 298 -21.05 1.10 -12.39
CA PHE A 298 -20.13 0.40 -13.29
C PHE A 298 -18.71 0.98 -13.28
N HIS A 299 -18.58 2.30 -13.27
CA HIS A 299 -17.27 2.96 -13.24
C HIS A 299 -16.53 2.70 -11.93
N ILE A 300 -17.27 2.63 -10.83
CA ILE A 300 -16.75 2.28 -9.50
C ILE A 300 -16.26 0.82 -9.49
N ALA A 301 -17.03 -0.08 -10.09
CA ALA A 301 -16.65 -1.48 -10.22
C ALA A 301 -15.35 -1.64 -11.03
N MET A 302 -15.18 -0.88 -12.10
CA MET A 302 -13.94 -0.90 -12.89
C MET A 302 -12.72 -0.46 -12.10
N ASN A 303 -12.83 0.62 -11.31
CA ASN A 303 -11.76 1.08 -10.43
C ASN A 303 -11.43 0.02 -9.36
N GLY A 304 -12.45 -0.56 -8.73
CA GLY A 304 -12.28 -1.64 -7.77
C GLY A 304 -11.59 -2.88 -8.36
N MET A 305 -11.93 -3.26 -9.60
CA MET A 305 -11.27 -4.38 -10.30
C MET A 305 -9.80 -4.08 -10.62
N ALA A 306 -9.49 -2.87 -11.07
CA ALA A 306 -8.10 -2.44 -11.32
C ALA A 306 -7.28 -2.42 -10.02
N ALA A 307 -7.85 -1.94 -8.93
CA ALA A 307 -7.24 -1.99 -7.60
C ALA A 307 -7.04 -3.44 -7.13
N SER A 308 -8.02 -4.32 -7.37
CA SER A 308 -7.94 -5.75 -7.06
C SER A 308 -6.75 -6.42 -7.75
N GLU A 309 -6.53 -6.16 -9.03
CA GLU A 309 -5.38 -6.71 -9.78
C GLU A 309 -4.04 -6.30 -9.15
N LYS A 310 -3.90 -5.03 -8.75
CA LYS A 310 -2.69 -4.54 -8.06
C LYS A 310 -2.52 -5.20 -6.68
N ILE A 311 -3.60 -5.32 -5.91
CA ILE A 311 -3.56 -5.96 -4.59
C ILE A 311 -3.16 -7.43 -4.71
N PHE A 312 -3.75 -8.18 -5.66
CA PHE A 312 -3.39 -9.59 -5.85
C PHE A 312 -1.97 -9.74 -6.37
N ARG A 313 -1.51 -8.87 -7.28
CA ARG A 313 -0.09 -8.87 -7.68
C ARG A 313 0.84 -8.76 -6.48
N LEU A 314 0.54 -7.87 -5.52
CA LEU A 314 1.30 -7.74 -4.28
C LEU A 314 1.21 -9.01 -3.41
N LEU A 315 0.00 -9.56 -3.24
CA LEU A 315 -0.23 -10.73 -2.39
C LEU A 315 0.36 -12.02 -2.98
N GLU A 316 0.50 -12.10 -4.30
CA GLU A 316 1.05 -13.24 -5.04
C GLU A 316 2.57 -13.17 -5.23
N LEU A 317 3.24 -12.08 -4.81
CA LEU A 317 4.70 -12.01 -4.84
C LEU A 317 5.31 -13.22 -4.11
N PRO A 318 6.41 -13.79 -4.60
CA PRO A 318 7.07 -14.90 -3.93
C PRO A 318 7.51 -14.48 -2.53
N GLU A 319 7.16 -15.28 -1.54
CA GLU A 319 7.59 -15.06 -0.15
C GLU A 319 9.01 -15.62 0.01
N ASN A 320 9.78 -14.99 0.89
CA ASN A 320 11.06 -15.56 1.29
C ASN A 320 10.78 -16.88 2.03
N ASP A 321 11.45 -17.92 1.60
CA ASP A 321 11.38 -19.21 2.29
C ASP A 321 12.18 -19.08 3.60
N ASN A 322 11.46 -19.09 4.73
CA ASN A 322 12.05 -19.09 6.07
C ASN A 322 12.36 -20.50 6.57
N SER A 323 12.30 -21.51 5.70
CA SER A 323 12.63 -22.90 6.04
C SER A 323 14.13 -23.18 6.12
N GLY A 324 14.97 -22.15 5.96
CA GLY A 324 16.43 -22.27 6.04
C GLY A 324 16.96 -22.68 7.42
N CYS A 325 18.25 -23.07 7.44
CA CYS A 325 18.95 -23.45 8.67
C CYS A 325 19.18 -22.26 9.62
N GLU A 326 19.56 -22.54 10.85
CA GLU A 326 20.06 -21.53 11.79
C GLU A 326 21.41 -20.98 11.31
N CYS A 327 21.68 -19.71 11.60
CA CYS A 327 22.95 -19.07 11.28
C CYS A 327 24.07 -19.68 12.13
N PRO A 328 25.04 -20.36 11.52
CA PRO A 328 26.12 -20.96 12.31
C PRO A 328 27.09 -19.90 12.80
N LYS A 329 27.78 -20.19 13.87
CA LYS A 329 28.91 -19.39 14.33
C LYS A 329 30.14 -19.73 13.49
N GLY A 330 30.77 -18.72 12.94
CA GLY A 330 31.97 -18.95 12.12
C GLY A 330 32.39 -17.74 11.32
N ASP A 331 33.41 -17.94 10.50
CA ASP A 331 33.91 -16.93 9.59
C ASP A 331 32.90 -16.68 8.46
N ILE A 332 32.84 -15.43 7.97
CA ILE A 332 32.10 -15.11 6.76
C ILE A 332 33.08 -15.13 5.59
N VAL A 333 32.89 -16.06 4.66
CA VAL A 333 33.74 -16.22 3.49
C VAL A 333 32.94 -15.90 2.23
N CYS A 334 33.44 -14.97 1.42
CA CYS A 334 32.84 -14.60 0.14
C CYS A 334 33.77 -15.04 -0.99
N GLU A 335 33.21 -15.84 -1.92
CA GLU A 335 33.93 -16.42 -3.06
C GLU A 335 33.31 -15.90 -4.35
N ASN A 336 34.08 -15.17 -5.16
CA ASN A 336 33.68 -14.66 -6.48
C ASN A 336 32.38 -13.85 -6.45
N LEU A 337 32.22 -12.98 -5.44
CA LEU A 337 31.00 -12.20 -5.24
C LEU A 337 30.85 -11.13 -6.32
N SER A 338 29.75 -11.19 -7.07
CA SER A 338 29.37 -10.19 -8.07
C SER A 338 27.94 -9.69 -7.83
N PHE A 339 27.68 -8.42 -8.17
CA PHE A 339 26.36 -7.83 -7.96
C PHE A 339 26.06 -6.66 -8.89
N SER A 340 24.81 -6.61 -9.37
CA SER A 340 24.25 -5.52 -10.17
C SER A 340 22.86 -5.13 -9.64
N TYR A 341 22.57 -3.84 -9.48
CA TYR A 341 21.22 -3.38 -9.15
C TYR A 341 20.26 -3.47 -10.33
N ASN A 342 20.77 -3.35 -11.54
CA ASN A 342 20.08 -3.49 -12.82
C ASN A 342 21.02 -4.20 -13.81
N SER A 343 20.46 -4.76 -14.86
CA SER A 343 21.23 -5.49 -15.88
C SER A 343 22.28 -4.66 -16.64
N GLU A 344 22.34 -3.33 -16.42
CA GLU A 344 23.19 -2.43 -17.19
C GLU A 344 24.56 -2.12 -16.54
N ARG A 345 24.66 -2.24 -15.20
CA ARG A 345 25.89 -1.87 -14.49
C ARG A 345 26.19 -2.83 -13.34
N GLU A 346 27.27 -3.58 -13.49
CA GLU A 346 27.84 -4.37 -12.41
C GLU A 346 28.56 -3.46 -11.41
N ILE A 347 28.34 -3.69 -10.10
CA ILE A 347 28.91 -2.91 -9.01
C ILE A 347 30.03 -3.66 -8.32
N LEU A 348 29.93 -4.99 -8.22
CA LEU A 348 30.94 -5.86 -7.64
C LEU A 348 31.36 -6.88 -8.68
N HIS A 349 32.67 -7.03 -8.90
CA HIS A 349 33.25 -7.76 -10.02
C HIS A 349 33.99 -9.02 -9.55
N GLY A 350 33.27 -10.01 -9.00
CA GLY A 350 33.87 -11.30 -8.63
C GLY A 350 34.88 -11.20 -7.48
N ILE A 351 34.57 -10.42 -6.44
CA ILE A 351 35.46 -10.16 -5.30
C ILE A 351 35.50 -11.32 -4.30
N ASN A 352 36.69 -11.52 -3.69
CA ASN A 352 36.92 -12.54 -2.67
C ASN A 352 37.38 -11.88 -1.38
N PHE A 353 36.73 -12.17 -0.26
CA PHE A 353 37.12 -11.68 1.05
C PHE A 353 36.61 -12.57 2.18
N GLU A 354 37.20 -12.39 3.35
CA GLU A 354 36.90 -13.15 4.53
C GLU A 354 36.80 -12.21 5.74
N PHE A 355 35.78 -12.40 6.57
CA PHE A 355 35.64 -11.77 7.87
C PHE A 355 35.78 -12.86 8.94
N PRO A 356 36.95 -12.99 9.57
CA PRO A 356 37.15 -13.98 10.61
C PRO A 356 36.24 -13.72 11.80
N LYS A 357 35.81 -14.79 12.44
CA LYS A 357 35.00 -14.69 13.65
C LYS A 357 35.76 -13.93 14.75
N ASP A 358 35.02 -13.17 15.54
CA ASP A 358 35.54 -12.37 16.67
C ASP A 358 36.72 -11.47 16.27
N SER A 359 36.65 -10.87 15.07
CA SER A 359 37.68 -9.98 14.52
C SER A 359 37.13 -8.62 14.14
N PHE A 360 38.01 -7.66 14.05
CA PHE A 360 37.72 -6.31 13.56
C PHE A 360 38.21 -6.16 12.11
N THR A 361 37.30 -6.18 11.17
CA THR A 361 37.63 -6.01 9.74
C THR A 361 37.05 -4.68 9.22
N ALA A 362 37.84 -3.96 8.44
CA ALA A 362 37.44 -2.70 7.84
C ALA A 362 37.34 -2.77 6.32
N LEU A 363 36.33 -2.12 5.74
CA LEU A 363 36.17 -1.89 4.31
C LEU A 363 36.37 -0.40 4.01
N VAL A 364 37.36 -0.06 3.20
CA VAL A 364 37.71 1.32 2.85
C VAL A 364 37.80 1.49 1.32
N GLY A 365 37.71 2.73 0.85
CA GLY A 365 37.77 3.07 -0.57
C GLY A 365 36.94 4.31 -0.88
N GLU A 366 36.98 4.76 -2.13
CA GLU A 366 36.26 5.94 -2.60
C GLU A 366 34.73 5.78 -2.50
N SER A 367 34.01 6.89 -2.52
CA SER A 367 32.54 6.83 -2.49
C SER A 367 32.01 6.16 -3.77
N GLY A 368 31.03 5.26 -3.61
CA GLY A 368 30.41 4.54 -4.74
C GLY A 368 31.18 3.30 -5.24
N CYS A 369 32.30 2.90 -4.58
CA CYS A 369 33.05 1.70 -4.99
C CYS A 369 32.42 0.34 -4.59
N GLY A 370 31.24 0.32 -3.92
CA GLY A 370 30.51 -0.93 -3.61
C GLY A 370 30.49 -1.35 -2.14
N LYS A 371 31.08 -0.60 -1.19
CA LYS A 371 31.13 -0.97 0.25
C LYS A 371 29.76 -1.20 0.88
N SER A 372 28.85 -0.25 0.74
CA SER A 372 27.47 -0.38 1.28
C SER A 372 26.66 -1.45 0.53
N THR A 373 27.04 -1.79 -0.70
CA THR A 373 26.45 -2.92 -1.43
C THR A 373 26.83 -4.25 -0.77
N ILE A 374 28.08 -4.41 -0.34
CA ILE A 374 28.52 -5.59 0.43
C ILE A 374 27.71 -5.69 1.73
N ALA A 375 27.58 -4.59 2.49
CA ALA A 375 26.77 -4.59 3.70
C ALA A 375 25.30 -4.95 3.43
N SER A 376 24.72 -4.45 2.33
CA SER A 376 23.36 -4.78 1.93
C SER A 376 23.16 -6.25 1.57
N ILE A 377 24.16 -6.88 0.97
CA ILE A 377 24.14 -8.32 0.69
C ILE A 377 24.25 -9.11 2.00
N LEU A 378 25.21 -8.79 2.86
CA LEU A 378 25.41 -9.47 4.14
C LEU A 378 24.25 -9.31 5.12
N THR A 379 23.42 -8.30 4.95
CA THR A 379 22.17 -8.13 5.73
C THR A 379 20.95 -8.76 5.09
N GLY A 380 21.11 -9.50 3.98
CA GLY A 380 20.00 -10.14 3.27
C GLY A 380 19.04 -9.18 2.57
N LYS A 381 19.38 -7.88 2.47
CA LYS A 381 18.57 -6.89 1.72
C LYS A 381 18.64 -7.14 0.22
N ASN A 382 19.82 -7.50 -0.28
CA ASN A 382 20.08 -7.84 -1.68
C ASN A 382 20.41 -9.33 -1.78
N LYS A 383 19.51 -10.13 -2.36
CA LYS A 383 19.66 -11.59 -2.46
C LYS A 383 20.12 -12.06 -3.85
N SER A 384 19.99 -11.21 -4.85
CA SER A 384 20.29 -11.53 -6.26
C SER A 384 21.76 -11.28 -6.60
N TYR A 385 22.70 -11.95 -5.91
CA TYR A 385 24.15 -11.84 -6.18
C TYR A 385 24.70 -13.09 -6.87
N GLY A 386 25.79 -12.91 -7.64
CA GLY A 386 26.62 -14.00 -8.19
C GLY A 386 27.70 -14.44 -7.20
N GLY A 387 28.27 -15.63 -7.42
CA GLY A 387 29.25 -16.20 -6.50
C GLY A 387 28.62 -16.87 -5.28
N ARG A 388 29.41 -17.04 -4.22
CA ARG A 388 29.01 -17.75 -3.01
C ARG A 388 29.43 -17.01 -1.74
N ILE A 389 28.54 -16.99 -0.75
CA ILE A 389 28.82 -16.50 0.60
C ILE A 389 28.55 -17.64 1.57
N LYS A 390 29.43 -17.86 2.50
CA LYS A 390 29.30 -18.85 3.59
C LYS A 390 29.45 -18.16 4.93
N ILE A 391 28.70 -18.62 5.92
CA ILE A 391 28.95 -18.35 7.34
C ILE A 391 29.30 -19.69 7.97
N GLY A 392 30.51 -19.84 8.50
CA GLY A 392 31.01 -21.15 8.90
C GLY A 392 30.97 -22.15 7.74
N ASN A 393 30.20 -23.23 7.88
CA ASN A 393 30.06 -24.26 6.87
C ASN A 393 28.81 -24.14 5.99
N GLU A 394 27.87 -23.22 6.33
CA GLU A 394 26.59 -23.09 5.64
C GLU A 394 26.61 -22.03 4.56
N ASP A 395 25.89 -22.28 3.47
CA ASP A 395 25.69 -21.28 2.41
C ASP A 395 24.70 -20.20 2.91
N PHE A 396 25.06 -18.94 2.72
CA PHE A 396 24.25 -17.79 3.16
C PHE A 396 22.81 -17.83 2.63
N ARG A 397 22.59 -18.41 1.44
CA ARG A 397 21.26 -18.56 0.83
C ARG A 397 20.39 -19.58 1.53
N GLU A 398 20.99 -20.52 2.25
CA GLU A 398 20.31 -21.59 2.99
C GLU A 398 19.98 -21.19 4.43
N ILE A 399 20.51 -20.05 4.89
CA ILE A 399 20.24 -19.54 6.26
C ILE A 399 18.90 -18.79 6.25
N SER A 400 18.05 -19.09 7.24
CA SER A 400 16.76 -18.42 7.38
C SER A 400 16.94 -16.92 7.68
N GLU A 401 16.10 -16.07 7.07
CA GLU A 401 16.15 -14.61 7.25
C GLU A 401 15.99 -14.24 8.75
N LYS A 402 15.13 -14.96 9.46
CA LYS A 402 14.93 -14.76 10.89
C LYS A 402 16.23 -14.97 11.66
N SER A 403 16.94 -16.05 11.39
CA SER A 403 18.21 -16.36 12.07
C SER A 403 19.31 -15.36 11.68
N LEU A 404 19.37 -14.93 10.42
CA LEU A 404 20.28 -13.85 10.03
C LEU A 404 20.04 -12.57 10.82
N MET A 405 18.75 -12.14 10.98
CA MET A 405 18.40 -10.95 11.73
C MET A 405 18.67 -11.07 13.24
N GLU A 406 18.67 -12.27 13.79
CA GLU A 406 19.04 -12.52 15.18
C GLU A 406 20.57 -12.45 15.39
N HIS A 407 21.38 -12.81 14.38
CA HIS A 407 22.84 -12.90 14.48
C HIS A 407 23.60 -11.72 13.87
N ILE A 408 22.98 -10.93 12.98
CA ILE A 408 23.60 -9.81 12.29
C ILE A 408 22.88 -8.51 12.61
N THR A 409 23.58 -7.55 13.20
CA THR A 409 23.08 -6.19 13.40
C THR A 409 23.76 -5.21 12.45
N TYR A 410 22.94 -4.40 11.76
CA TYR A 410 23.39 -3.38 10.82
C TYR A 410 23.08 -1.97 11.34
N ILE A 411 24.09 -1.13 11.42
CA ILE A 411 23.99 0.27 11.83
C ILE A 411 24.53 1.16 10.72
N SER A 412 23.67 2.01 10.15
CA SER A 412 24.05 2.97 9.11
C SER A 412 24.06 4.41 9.64
N ASN A 413 24.60 5.32 8.83
CA ASN A 413 24.55 6.77 9.12
C ASN A 413 23.12 7.33 9.15
N LYS A 414 22.14 6.61 8.59
CA LYS A 414 20.71 6.96 8.57
C LYS A 414 19.88 5.95 9.35
N SER A 415 20.34 5.56 10.54
CA SER A 415 19.60 4.65 11.41
C SER A 415 18.23 5.23 11.76
N TYR A 416 17.15 4.47 11.47
CA TYR A 416 15.80 4.95 11.66
C TYR A 416 15.39 4.91 13.14
N LEU A 417 14.93 6.05 13.66
CA LEU A 417 14.31 6.17 14.98
C LEU A 417 12.80 6.34 14.81
N PHE A 418 12.05 5.53 15.55
CA PHE A 418 10.59 5.58 15.53
C PHE A 418 10.07 6.73 16.40
N LYS A 419 8.98 7.35 15.96
CA LYS A 419 8.22 8.27 16.80
C LYS A 419 7.69 7.52 18.02
N GLY A 420 7.95 8.01 19.23
CA GLY A 420 7.58 7.36 20.48
C GLY A 420 8.47 7.85 21.60
N THR A 421 8.83 6.99 22.52
CA THR A 421 9.76 7.30 23.61
C THR A 421 11.15 6.70 23.35
N VAL A 422 12.15 7.10 24.15
CA VAL A 422 13.46 6.43 24.19
C VAL A 422 13.28 4.96 24.52
N ARG A 423 12.44 4.65 25.51
CA ARG A 423 12.06 3.28 25.91
C ARG A 423 11.55 2.48 24.71
N ASP A 424 10.56 3.02 23.97
CA ASP A 424 9.99 2.33 22.82
C ASP A 424 11.05 2.02 21.76
N ASN A 425 11.93 2.97 21.49
CA ASN A 425 13.02 2.78 20.52
C ASN A 425 14.04 1.73 20.95
N LEU A 426 14.39 1.67 22.23
CA LEU A 426 15.31 0.65 22.76
C LEU A 426 14.66 -0.74 22.78
N LEU A 427 13.39 -0.84 23.17
CA LEU A 427 12.65 -2.11 23.20
C LEU A 427 12.47 -2.74 21.81
N THR A 428 12.64 -1.99 20.71
CA THR A 428 12.70 -2.61 19.38
C THR A 428 13.92 -3.52 19.20
N GLY A 429 15.02 -3.29 19.93
CA GLY A 429 16.18 -4.17 19.94
C GLY A 429 15.96 -5.43 20.78
N LYS A 430 15.33 -5.29 21.96
CA LYS A 430 15.03 -6.39 22.88
C LYS A 430 13.72 -6.11 23.62
N PRO A 431 12.57 -6.65 23.14
CA PRO A 431 11.25 -6.37 23.72
C PRO A 431 11.08 -6.77 25.18
N THR A 432 11.92 -7.70 25.66
CA THR A 432 11.89 -8.22 27.04
C THR A 432 12.84 -7.51 27.99
N ALA A 433 13.57 -6.49 27.51
CA ALA A 433 14.57 -5.78 28.31
C ALA A 433 13.92 -5.03 29.49
N VAL A 434 14.58 -5.09 30.64
CA VAL A 434 14.18 -4.33 31.85
C VAL A 434 14.88 -2.98 31.90
N ASP A 435 14.33 -2.02 32.63
CA ASP A 435 14.84 -0.65 32.72
C ASP A 435 16.33 -0.59 33.06
N LYS A 436 16.83 -1.49 33.90
CA LYS A 436 18.25 -1.57 34.23
C LYS A 436 19.12 -1.85 33.00
N GLU A 437 18.70 -2.75 32.12
CA GLU A 437 19.42 -3.04 30.87
C GLU A 437 19.39 -1.84 29.93
N LEU A 438 18.24 -1.13 29.84
CA LEU A 438 18.11 0.07 29.03
C LEU A 438 19.06 1.18 29.50
N TRP A 439 19.15 1.41 30.80
CA TRP A 439 20.09 2.38 31.37
C TRP A 439 21.54 1.97 31.15
N THR A 440 21.87 0.68 31.30
CA THR A 440 23.23 0.16 31.08
C THR A 440 23.72 0.45 29.66
N VAL A 441 22.90 0.20 28.63
CA VAL A 441 23.30 0.48 27.24
C VAL A 441 23.37 1.99 26.96
N LEU A 442 22.50 2.81 27.57
CA LEU A 442 22.58 4.28 27.47
C LEU A 442 23.85 4.83 28.12
N GLU A 443 24.32 4.26 29.22
CA GLU A 443 25.59 4.62 29.86
C GLU A 443 26.79 4.23 28.98
N ARG A 444 26.79 3.05 28.37
CA ARG A 444 27.85 2.62 27.44
C ARG A 444 28.04 3.58 26.26
N VAL A 445 26.94 4.08 25.70
CA VAL A 445 27.00 5.05 24.59
C VAL A 445 27.05 6.52 25.05
N ARG A 446 27.24 6.79 26.32
CA ARG A 446 27.30 8.13 26.92
C ARG A 446 26.10 9.02 26.57
N LEU A 447 24.93 8.45 26.59
CA LEU A 447 23.67 9.16 26.35
C LEU A 447 22.82 9.31 27.63
N SER A 448 23.19 8.59 28.71
CA SER A 448 22.43 8.53 29.95
C SER A 448 22.19 9.89 30.59
N ASP A 449 23.21 10.77 30.65
CA ASP A 449 23.11 12.07 31.31
C ASP A 449 22.16 12.99 30.57
N PHE A 450 22.21 13.00 29.22
CA PHE A 450 21.26 13.73 28.41
C PHE A 450 19.83 13.22 28.62
N ILE A 451 19.62 11.92 28.57
CA ILE A 451 18.28 11.34 28.75
C ILE A 451 17.75 11.59 30.19
N LYS A 452 18.61 11.57 31.22
CA LYS A 452 18.25 11.93 32.60
C LYS A 452 17.90 13.40 32.76
N SER A 453 18.54 14.29 32.00
CA SER A 453 18.24 15.74 32.04
C SER A 453 16.92 16.11 31.37
N GLU A 454 16.41 15.23 30.50
CA GLU A 454 15.07 15.32 29.89
C GLU A 454 14.03 14.61 30.76
N ASN A 455 13.21 13.76 30.20
CA ASN A 455 12.16 12.99 30.89
C ASN A 455 12.54 11.51 31.13
N GLY A 456 13.83 11.19 31.27
CA GLY A 456 14.31 9.82 31.43
C GLY A 456 13.96 8.94 30.22
N LEU A 457 13.68 7.66 30.45
CA LEU A 457 13.31 6.71 29.39
C LEU A 457 12.01 7.10 28.64
N ASP A 458 11.18 7.94 29.24
CA ASP A 458 9.92 8.42 28.64
C ASP A 458 10.10 9.72 27.83
N THR A 459 11.36 10.15 27.60
CA THR A 459 11.70 11.24 26.70
C THR A 459 11.15 10.97 25.31
N VAL A 460 10.36 11.92 24.77
CA VAL A 460 9.68 11.78 23.49
C VAL A 460 10.67 12.00 22.34
N ILE A 461 10.68 11.05 21.40
CA ILE A 461 11.43 11.12 20.14
C ILE A 461 10.46 11.50 19.03
N ALA A 462 10.75 12.58 18.31
CA ALA A 462 10.00 12.97 17.12
C ALA A 462 10.25 11.99 15.95
N GLU A 463 9.45 12.10 14.89
CA GLU A 463 9.64 11.29 13.70
C GLU A 463 11.09 11.42 13.17
N LYS A 464 11.72 10.25 12.93
CA LYS A 464 13.13 10.14 12.48
C LYS A 464 14.14 10.79 13.42
N GLY A 465 13.80 11.01 14.69
CA GLY A 465 14.69 11.66 15.66
C GLY A 465 14.87 13.17 15.43
N GLY A 466 13.91 13.85 14.80
CA GLY A 466 14.03 15.25 14.39
C GLY A 466 14.24 16.27 15.54
N ASN A 467 14.09 15.85 16.80
CA ASN A 467 14.37 16.65 18.00
C ASN A 467 15.71 16.28 18.67
N LEU A 468 16.50 15.39 18.08
CA LEU A 468 17.82 14.99 18.57
C LEU A 468 18.91 15.50 17.63
N SER A 469 20.12 15.71 18.16
CA SER A 469 21.30 15.95 17.33
C SER A 469 21.70 14.68 16.56
N GLY A 470 22.47 14.82 15.48
CA GLY A 470 22.95 13.67 14.70
C GLY A 470 23.71 12.65 15.56
N GLY A 471 24.60 13.14 16.45
CA GLY A 471 25.34 12.30 17.38
C GLY A 471 24.44 11.60 18.41
N GLN A 472 23.39 12.27 18.92
CA GLN A 472 22.41 11.66 19.81
C GLN A 472 21.59 10.57 19.10
N CYS A 473 21.18 10.81 17.85
CA CYS A 473 20.49 9.80 17.04
C CYS A 473 21.35 8.54 16.83
N GLN A 474 22.63 8.73 16.47
CA GLN A 474 23.55 7.61 16.25
C GLN A 474 23.86 6.84 17.54
N ARG A 475 24.09 7.55 18.66
CA ARG A 475 24.29 6.90 19.96
C ARG A 475 23.06 6.13 20.43
N LEU A 476 21.85 6.65 20.20
CA LEU A 476 20.63 5.91 20.52
C LEU A 476 20.44 4.67 19.63
N ALA A 477 20.78 4.77 18.35
CA ALA A 477 20.77 3.63 17.44
C ALA A 477 21.80 2.56 17.84
N LEU A 478 23.00 2.98 18.27
CA LEU A 478 24.02 2.09 18.80
C LEU A 478 23.56 1.42 20.11
N ALA A 479 22.94 2.17 21.04
CA ALA A 479 22.39 1.61 22.27
C ALA A 479 21.37 0.49 21.98
N ARG A 480 20.48 0.72 21.02
CA ARG A 480 19.52 -0.29 20.54
C ARG A 480 20.20 -1.52 19.95
N ALA A 481 21.27 -1.31 19.18
CA ALA A 481 22.05 -2.41 18.59
C ALA A 481 22.79 -3.23 19.66
N LEU A 482 23.38 -2.58 20.65
CA LEU A 482 24.02 -3.25 21.79
C LEU A 482 23.03 -4.07 22.63
N LEU A 483 21.80 -3.57 22.76
CA LEU A 483 20.73 -4.27 23.48
C LEU A 483 20.28 -5.54 22.75
N HIS A 484 20.32 -5.54 21.40
CA HIS A 484 20.01 -6.71 20.57
C HIS A 484 21.02 -7.84 20.75
N ASP A 485 22.29 -7.51 21.04
CA ASP A 485 23.40 -8.44 21.38
C ASP A 485 23.68 -9.51 20.31
N SER A 486 23.80 -9.10 19.05
CA SER A 486 24.16 -9.96 17.92
C SER A 486 25.62 -10.44 17.99
N GLU A 487 25.96 -11.47 17.21
CA GLU A 487 27.33 -11.96 17.07
C GLU A 487 28.15 -11.19 16.03
N ILE A 488 27.47 -10.66 15.02
CA ILE A 488 28.07 -9.91 13.90
C ILE A 488 27.48 -8.51 13.86
N TYR A 489 28.34 -7.50 13.86
CA TYR A 489 27.96 -6.10 13.74
C TYR A 489 28.54 -5.50 12.46
N ILE A 490 27.68 -4.87 11.65
CA ILE A 490 28.08 -4.16 10.43
C ILE A 490 27.79 -2.68 10.65
N PHE A 491 28.83 -1.88 10.71
CA PHE A 491 28.77 -0.43 10.81
C PHE A 491 29.04 0.18 9.45
N ASP A 492 28.02 0.81 8.85
CA ASP A 492 28.13 1.44 7.54
C ASP A 492 28.08 2.96 7.70
N GLU A 493 29.27 3.58 7.74
CA GLU A 493 29.45 5.02 7.95
C GLU A 493 28.73 5.53 9.22
N ALA A 494 28.64 4.71 10.25
CA ALA A 494 27.87 5.00 11.47
C ALA A 494 28.36 6.25 12.24
N THR A 495 29.52 6.78 11.92
CA THR A 495 30.10 7.99 12.51
C THR A 495 30.14 9.19 11.56
N SER A 496 29.54 9.09 10.39
CA SER A 496 29.51 10.19 9.41
C SER A 496 28.56 11.31 9.83
N ASN A 497 28.94 12.56 9.58
CA ASN A 497 28.12 13.76 9.83
C ASN A 497 27.76 14.02 11.30
N ILE A 498 28.60 13.61 12.24
CA ILE A 498 28.46 13.89 13.66
C ILE A 498 29.71 14.67 14.17
N ASP A 499 29.58 15.28 15.32
CA ASP A 499 30.67 15.98 16.00
C ASP A 499 31.78 14.99 16.42
N ILE A 500 33.01 15.51 16.53
CA ILE A 500 34.21 14.72 16.82
C ILE A 500 34.11 13.97 18.15
N ASP A 501 33.50 14.59 19.16
CA ASP A 501 33.35 13.99 20.49
C ASP A 501 32.41 12.80 20.44
N SER A 502 31.26 12.93 19.76
CA SER A 502 30.33 11.84 19.52
C SER A 502 30.94 10.69 18.68
N GLU A 503 31.75 11.04 17.66
CA GLU A 503 32.48 10.06 16.86
C GLU A 503 33.48 9.24 17.72
N ASN A 504 34.28 9.91 18.53
CA ASN A 504 35.24 9.26 19.43
C ASN A 504 34.56 8.31 20.42
N ASP A 505 33.40 8.69 20.97
CA ASP A 505 32.64 7.87 21.91
C ASP A 505 32.10 6.62 21.21
N ILE A 506 31.52 6.75 20.01
CA ILE A 506 31.01 5.64 19.21
C ILE A 506 32.16 4.71 18.81
N MET A 507 33.27 5.24 18.31
CA MET A 507 34.44 4.45 17.91
C MET A 507 35.08 3.69 19.09
N LYS A 508 35.10 4.28 20.28
CA LYS A 508 35.57 3.60 21.49
C LYS A 508 34.69 2.39 21.82
N GLU A 509 33.37 2.52 21.69
CA GLU A 509 32.45 1.43 21.93
C GLU A 509 32.56 0.34 20.84
N ILE A 510 32.69 0.72 19.56
CA ILE A 510 32.92 -0.22 18.44
C ILE A 510 34.20 -1.05 18.67
N LYS A 511 35.31 -0.39 19.06
CA LYS A 511 36.59 -1.09 19.38
C LYS A 511 36.47 -2.00 20.61
N THR A 512 35.64 -1.65 21.58
CA THR A 512 35.39 -2.50 22.74
C THR A 512 34.58 -3.73 22.32
N LEU A 513 33.55 -3.54 21.49
CA LEU A 513 32.72 -4.60 20.94
C LEU A 513 33.52 -5.58 20.07
N ALA A 514 34.47 -5.08 19.30
CA ALA A 514 35.32 -5.87 18.41
C ALA A 514 36.25 -6.87 19.12
N LYS A 515 36.41 -6.77 20.45
CA LYS A 515 37.17 -7.74 21.25
C LYS A 515 36.40 -9.03 21.53
N GLU A 516 35.08 -9.01 21.39
CA GLU A 516 34.21 -10.10 21.79
C GLU A 516 33.26 -10.55 20.65
N LYS A 517 33.15 -9.74 19.60
CA LYS A 517 32.20 -9.92 18.50
C LYS A 517 32.88 -9.69 17.14
N THR A 518 32.32 -10.26 16.10
CA THR A 518 32.75 -9.95 14.73
C THR A 518 32.25 -8.58 14.32
N VAL A 519 33.17 -7.68 14.01
CA VAL A 519 32.84 -6.30 13.61
C VAL A 519 33.34 -6.00 12.20
N ILE A 520 32.43 -5.56 11.35
CA ILE A 520 32.71 -5.07 10.01
C ILE A 520 32.45 -3.57 9.99
N LEU A 521 33.50 -2.77 9.79
CA LEU A 521 33.39 -1.32 9.75
C LEU A 521 33.63 -0.80 8.33
N ILE A 522 32.63 -0.14 7.79
CA ILE A 522 32.76 0.65 6.56
C ILE A 522 33.00 2.10 6.98
N SER A 523 34.14 2.65 6.61
CA SER A 523 34.50 4.03 6.98
C SER A 523 35.19 4.76 5.84
N HIS A 524 34.86 6.03 5.68
CA HIS A 524 35.61 6.97 4.86
C HIS A 524 36.77 7.63 5.61
N ARG A 525 36.78 7.58 6.95
CA ARG A 525 37.88 8.10 7.79
C ARG A 525 38.84 6.98 8.12
N LEU A 526 40.03 7.03 7.53
CA LEU A 526 41.04 5.99 7.72
C LEU A 526 41.61 5.95 9.13
N ALA A 527 41.55 7.07 9.87
CA ALA A 527 41.92 7.13 11.29
C ALA A 527 41.11 6.15 12.17
N ASN A 528 39.88 5.81 11.76
CA ASN A 528 39.00 4.92 12.51
C ASN A 528 39.32 3.42 12.29
N VAL A 529 40.12 3.08 11.28
CA VAL A 529 40.41 1.68 10.90
C VAL A 529 41.85 1.26 11.18
N THR A 530 42.66 2.13 11.81
CA THR A 530 44.08 1.86 12.09
C THR A 530 44.32 0.62 12.95
N ASP A 531 43.38 0.31 13.84
CA ASP A 531 43.44 -0.84 14.76
C ASP A 531 42.73 -2.08 14.25
N ALA A 532 42.26 -2.06 12.97
CA ALA A 532 41.59 -3.22 12.38
C ALA A 532 42.58 -4.36 12.12
N ASP A 533 42.15 -5.59 12.43
CA ASP A 533 42.94 -6.81 12.19
C ASP A 533 43.17 -7.00 10.69
N ARG A 534 42.20 -6.62 9.87
CA ARG A 534 42.28 -6.64 8.41
C ARG A 534 41.53 -5.47 7.78
N ILE A 535 42.14 -4.86 6.81
CA ILE A 535 41.56 -3.79 6.00
C ILE A 535 41.50 -4.28 4.56
N TYR A 536 40.33 -4.16 3.92
CA TYR A 536 40.15 -4.36 2.48
C TYR A 536 39.97 -3.00 1.81
N VAL A 537 40.77 -2.71 0.81
CA VAL A 537 40.68 -1.53 -0.03
C VAL A 537 39.88 -1.88 -1.28
N ILE A 538 38.78 -1.16 -1.50
CA ILE A 538 37.88 -1.40 -2.62
C ILE A 538 37.96 -0.22 -3.57
N ASP A 539 38.25 -0.48 -4.83
CA ASP A 539 38.21 0.49 -5.91
C ASP A 539 37.52 -0.09 -7.13
N GLY A 540 36.59 0.69 -7.73
CA GLY A 540 35.85 0.29 -8.92
C GLY A 540 35.17 -1.10 -8.82
N GLY A 541 34.68 -1.49 -7.64
CA GLY A 541 34.03 -2.80 -7.44
C GLY A 541 34.99 -3.99 -7.28
N ASN A 542 36.30 -3.77 -7.17
CA ASN A 542 37.33 -4.78 -6.96
C ASN A 542 38.06 -4.55 -5.63
N ILE A 543 38.60 -5.61 -5.04
CA ILE A 543 39.53 -5.50 -3.93
C ILE A 543 40.94 -5.32 -4.49
N THR A 544 41.52 -4.13 -4.31
CA THR A 544 42.87 -3.80 -4.81
C THR A 544 43.95 -4.19 -3.83
N GLU A 545 43.67 -4.04 -2.53
CA GLU A 545 44.66 -4.33 -1.48
C GLU A 545 43.96 -4.92 -0.24
N SER A 546 44.71 -5.75 0.49
CA SER A 546 44.29 -6.22 1.81
C SER A 546 45.48 -6.39 2.75
N GLY A 547 45.28 -6.11 4.04
CA GLY A 547 46.30 -6.23 5.08
C GLY A 547 46.00 -5.42 6.32
N THR A 548 46.95 -5.32 7.24
CA THR A 548 46.90 -4.40 8.38
C THR A 548 47.29 -2.98 7.97
N HIS A 549 46.95 -1.99 8.76
CA HIS A 549 47.29 -0.58 8.52
C HIS A 549 48.79 -0.39 8.17
N ASN A 550 49.69 -0.91 9.00
CA ASN A 550 51.12 -0.77 8.79
C ASN A 550 51.61 -1.49 7.50
N ALA A 551 51.09 -2.66 7.22
CA ALA A 551 51.43 -3.42 6.03
C ALA A 551 50.97 -2.70 4.75
N LEU A 552 49.78 -2.12 4.75
CA LEU A 552 49.23 -1.37 3.62
C LEU A 552 49.98 -0.05 3.37
N LEU A 553 50.36 0.68 4.45
CA LEU A 553 51.20 1.88 4.32
C LEU A 553 52.55 1.56 3.70
N SER A 554 53.17 0.43 4.11
CA SER A 554 54.47 0.02 3.60
C SER A 554 54.44 -0.36 2.12
N LYS A 555 53.31 -0.81 1.58
CA LYS A 555 53.11 -1.11 0.17
C LYS A 555 53.10 0.12 -0.74
N ASN A 556 52.83 1.30 -0.16
CA ASN A 556 52.71 2.58 -0.86
C ASN A 556 51.71 2.55 -2.04
N GLY A 557 50.64 1.79 -1.93
CA GLY A 557 49.59 1.63 -2.91
C GLY A 557 48.38 2.52 -2.71
N ASP A 558 47.17 2.03 -3.06
CA ASP A 558 45.92 2.79 -2.99
C ASP A 558 45.60 3.21 -1.56
N TYR A 559 45.82 2.34 -0.57
CA TYR A 559 45.61 2.68 0.85
C TYR A 559 46.53 3.84 1.29
N ALA A 560 47.79 3.78 0.99
CA ALA A 560 48.76 4.83 1.34
C ALA A 560 48.40 6.15 0.65
N ARG A 561 47.97 6.12 -0.61
CA ARG A 561 47.49 7.28 -1.34
C ARG A 561 46.30 7.94 -0.64
N LEU A 562 45.27 7.16 -0.26
CA LEU A 562 44.06 7.62 0.44
C LEU A 562 44.44 8.19 1.83
N TRP A 563 45.33 7.49 2.55
CA TRP A 563 45.80 7.92 3.86
C TRP A 563 46.52 9.28 3.81
N ASN A 564 47.49 9.41 2.92
CA ASN A 564 48.26 10.65 2.76
C ASN A 564 47.36 11.82 2.34
N ALA A 565 46.40 11.58 1.48
CA ALA A 565 45.43 12.60 1.09
C ALA A 565 44.58 13.07 2.26
N GLN A 566 44.09 12.17 3.13
CA GLN A 566 43.34 12.56 4.34
C GLN A 566 44.21 13.29 5.36
N GLN A 567 45.41 12.79 5.61
CA GLN A 567 46.35 13.47 6.55
C GLN A 567 46.74 14.87 6.07
N SER A 568 46.93 15.07 4.77
CA SER A 568 47.19 16.40 4.21
C SER A 568 46.04 17.37 4.45
N LEU A 569 44.81 16.93 4.33
CA LEU A 569 43.62 17.75 4.60
C LEU A 569 43.45 18.08 6.08
N GLU A 570 43.70 17.12 6.98
CA GLU A 570 43.62 17.32 8.43
C GLU A 570 44.70 18.28 8.93
N ASN A 571 45.92 18.19 8.40
CA ASN A 571 47.02 19.09 8.76
C ASN A 571 46.78 20.52 8.24
N TYR A 572 46.29 20.66 6.99
CA TYR A 572 45.92 21.97 6.43
C TYR A 572 44.86 22.68 7.27
N GLY A 573 43.88 21.93 7.80
CA GLY A 573 42.84 22.47 8.70
C GLY A 573 43.42 22.94 10.07
N LYS A 574 44.48 22.31 10.58
CA LYS A 574 45.13 22.70 11.83
C LYS A 574 46.01 23.94 11.66
N ASP A 575 46.72 24.05 10.55
CA ASP A 575 47.55 25.20 10.24
C ASP A 575 46.72 26.46 9.89
N GLY A 576 45.53 26.29 9.28
CA GLY A 576 44.59 27.38 9.01
C GLY A 576 43.82 27.91 10.26
N ALA A 577 43.75 27.14 11.33
CA ALA A 577 43.14 27.58 12.60
C ALA A 577 44.13 28.31 13.57
N ALA A 578 45.40 28.39 13.18
CA ALA A 578 46.44 29.06 13.95
C ALA A 578 46.79 30.47 13.44
N VAL A 579 46.01 31.07 12.52
CA VAL A 579 46.18 32.45 12.01
C VAL A 579 45.03 33.34 12.46
#